data_10f787448904581a0b7b33dfa8878690
#
_entry.id   10f787448904581a0b7b33dfa8878690
#
_cell.length_a   1.000
_cell.length_b   1.000
_cell.length_c   1.000
_cell.angle_alpha   90.00
_cell.angle_beta   90.00
_cell.angle_gamma   90.00
#
_symmetry.space_group_name_H-M   'P 1'
#
loop_
_entity.id
_entity.type
_entity.pdbx_description
1 polymer ?
#
loop_
_entity_poly.entity_id
_entity_poly.type
_entity_poly.pdbx_seq_one_letter_code
_entity_poly.pdbx_strand_id
1 'polypeptide(L)'
;PVGACPVAFLEALSEEPLDWSRITVSLADERWVPESHADSNAGLVRRHLLRGEAAKARFIGLYQPAASLEEAAELADHHLHELPLPIDVLVLGMGDDGHTASLFPNSPGLDLAMDPQGTRRCLPMWAPSVPHQRLTLPRAVLAAAKVQLLAIQGQSKLATLNAALAVEDERRMPVRAFLRPPLTIHWYP
;
A
#
# COMPACT_ATOMS: atom_id res chain seq x y z
N PRO A 1 11.93 3.85 -7.19
CA PRO A 1 11.43 2.60 -7.75
C PRO A 1 11.21 1.65 -6.59
N VAL A 2 9.96 1.30 -6.35
CA VAL A 2 9.66 0.15 -5.51
C VAL A 2 10.39 -1.01 -6.18
N GLY A 3 11.29 -1.67 -5.49
CA GLY A 3 12.14 -2.70 -6.05
C GLY A 3 11.35 -3.74 -6.83
N ALA A 4 11.98 -4.44 -7.76
CA ALA A 4 11.43 -5.34 -8.78
C ALA A 4 10.50 -6.48 -8.28
N CYS A 5 10.09 -6.45 -7.03
CA CYS A 5 9.37 -7.52 -6.35
C CYS A 5 7.89 -7.70 -6.74
N PRO A 6 7.07 -6.68 -7.03
CA PRO A 6 5.63 -6.95 -7.15
C PRO A 6 5.25 -7.62 -8.46
N VAL A 7 5.98 -7.43 -9.55
CA VAL A 7 5.56 -7.94 -10.89
C VAL A 7 5.49 -9.46 -10.91
N ALA A 8 6.58 -10.14 -10.57
CA ALA A 8 6.61 -11.61 -10.58
C ALA A 8 5.58 -12.22 -9.61
N PHE A 9 5.40 -11.60 -8.44
CA PHE A 9 4.39 -12.01 -7.48
C PHE A 9 2.96 -11.84 -8.05
N LEU A 10 2.67 -10.67 -8.64
CA LEU A 10 1.36 -10.38 -9.22
C LEU A 10 1.03 -11.32 -10.38
N GLU A 11 2.02 -11.61 -11.23
CA GLU A 11 1.88 -12.55 -12.34
C GLU A 11 1.63 -13.97 -11.86
N ALA A 12 2.41 -14.46 -10.89
CA ALA A 12 2.19 -15.76 -10.30
C ALA A 12 0.81 -15.86 -9.64
N LEU A 13 0.41 -14.83 -8.89
CA LEU A 13 -0.91 -14.80 -8.25
C LEU A 13 -2.04 -14.81 -9.28
N SER A 14 -1.88 -14.17 -10.44
CA SER A 14 -2.89 -14.14 -11.51
C SER A 14 -3.22 -15.54 -12.08
N GLU A 15 -2.28 -16.49 -11.99
CA GLU A 15 -2.42 -17.85 -12.48
C GLU A 15 -3.05 -18.82 -11.44
N GLU A 16 -3.23 -18.35 -10.19
CA GLU A 16 -3.80 -19.18 -9.14
C GLU A 16 -5.28 -19.50 -9.42
N PRO A 17 -5.71 -20.77 -9.20
CA PRO A 17 -7.07 -21.24 -9.49
C PRO A 17 -8.07 -20.79 -8.40
N LEU A 18 -8.21 -19.48 -8.22
CA LEU A 18 -9.11 -18.87 -7.27
C LEU A 18 -10.45 -18.51 -7.93
N ASP A 19 -11.51 -18.42 -7.14
CA ASP A 19 -12.77 -17.82 -7.59
C ASP A 19 -12.64 -16.28 -7.56
N TRP A 20 -12.02 -15.76 -8.61
CA TRP A 20 -11.74 -14.35 -8.77
C TRP A 20 -12.99 -13.46 -8.78
N SER A 21 -14.16 -14.01 -9.14
CA SER A 21 -15.42 -13.25 -9.11
C SER A 21 -15.84 -12.84 -7.69
N ARG A 22 -15.28 -13.48 -6.66
CA ARG A 22 -15.53 -13.21 -5.24
C ARG A 22 -14.42 -12.36 -4.60
N ILE A 23 -13.40 -11.99 -5.36
CA ILE A 23 -12.25 -11.25 -4.85
C ILE A 23 -12.38 -9.78 -5.20
N THR A 24 -12.15 -8.93 -4.22
CA THR A 24 -11.97 -7.49 -4.40
C THR A 24 -10.49 -7.15 -4.18
N VAL A 25 -9.89 -6.51 -5.16
CA VAL A 25 -8.50 -6.04 -5.13
C VAL A 25 -8.50 -4.52 -4.94
N SER A 26 -7.62 -4.03 -4.08
CA SER A 26 -7.38 -2.61 -3.91
C SER A 26 -5.88 -2.35 -3.70
N LEU A 27 -5.52 -1.11 -3.45
CA LEU A 27 -4.14 -0.65 -3.28
C LEU A 27 -3.93 -0.16 -1.85
N ALA A 28 -2.74 -0.40 -1.28
CA ALA A 28 -2.35 0.20 0.00
C ALA A 28 -2.02 1.69 -0.14
N ASP A 29 -1.49 2.07 -1.31
CA ASP A 29 -1.20 3.44 -1.69
C ASP A 29 -1.17 3.62 -3.21
N GLU A 30 -1.25 4.86 -3.66
CA GLU A 30 -1.16 5.19 -5.07
C GLU A 30 -0.42 6.52 -5.27
N ARG A 31 0.26 6.64 -6.39
CA ARG A 31 0.76 7.91 -6.88
C ARG A 31 -0.41 8.67 -7.50
N TRP A 32 -0.57 9.93 -7.15
CA TRP A 32 -1.67 10.71 -7.73
C TRP A 32 -1.37 11.08 -9.19
N VAL A 33 -1.43 10.07 -10.03
CA VAL A 33 -1.24 10.14 -11.48
C VAL A 33 -2.29 9.28 -12.16
N PRO A 34 -2.67 9.58 -13.42
CA PRO A 34 -3.60 8.74 -14.18
C PRO A 34 -3.13 7.28 -14.26
N GLU A 35 -4.08 6.34 -14.35
CA GLU A 35 -3.77 4.90 -14.45
C GLU A 35 -2.85 4.55 -15.63
N SER A 36 -2.88 5.32 -16.71
CA SER A 36 -2.00 5.17 -17.87
C SER A 36 -0.55 5.59 -17.63
N HIS A 37 -0.26 6.29 -16.52
CA HIS A 37 1.09 6.73 -16.19
C HIS A 37 1.95 5.54 -15.75
N ALA A 38 3.24 5.57 -16.10
CA ALA A 38 4.17 4.49 -15.80
C ALA A 38 4.32 4.21 -14.29
N ASP A 39 4.15 5.24 -13.46
CA ASP A 39 4.26 5.13 -12.01
C ASP A 39 2.95 4.75 -11.31
N SER A 40 1.84 4.54 -12.03
CA SER A 40 0.58 4.14 -11.41
C SER A 40 0.62 2.70 -10.90
N ASN A 41 0.29 2.53 -9.62
CA ASN A 41 0.09 1.21 -9.01
C ASN A 41 -1.16 0.51 -9.58
N ALA A 42 -2.24 1.25 -9.85
CA ALA A 42 -3.42 0.72 -10.53
C ALA A 42 -3.07 0.16 -11.91
N GLY A 43 -2.30 0.92 -12.70
CA GLY A 43 -1.81 0.47 -14.00
C GLY A 43 -0.94 -0.79 -13.89
N LEU A 44 -0.10 -0.88 -12.88
CA LEU A 44 0.72 -2.07 -12.61
C LEU A 44 -0.15 -3.29 -12.27
N VAL A 45 -1.12 -3.14 -11.37
CA VAL A 45 -2.04 -4.23 -10.98
C VAL A 45 -2.86 -4.71 -12.17
N ARG A 46 -3.37 -3.80 -13.01
CA ARG A 46 -4.13 -4.20 -14.20
C ARG A 46 -3.27 -4.96 -15.20
N ARG A 47 -2.03 -4.55 -15.42
CA ARG A 47 -1.13 -5.21 -16.39
C ARG A 47 -0.67 -6.59 -15.93
N HIS A 48 -0.47 -6.78 -14.62
CA HIS A 48 0.26 -7.95 -14.12
C HIS A 48 -0.61 -8.90 -13.27
N LEU A 49 -1.69 -8.41 -12.64
CA LEU A 49 -2.58 -9.24 -11.83
C LEU A 49 -3.93 -9.46 -12.51
N LEU A 50 -4.62 -8.40 -12.95
CA LEU A 50 -6.02 -8.49 -13.40
C LEU A 50 -6.10 -8.92 -14.87
N ARG A 51 -5.59 -10.11 -15.17
CA ARG A 51 -5.57 -10.73 -16.50
C ARG A 51 -6.11 -12.16 -16.43
N GLY A 52 -6.52 -12.73 -17.56
CA GLY A 52 -7.11 -14.06 -17.61
C GLY A 52 -8.31 -14.21 -16.66
N GLU A 53 -8.31 -15.25 -15.85
CA GLU A 53 -9.37 -15.47 -14.85
C GLU A 53 -9.36 -14.40 -13.75
N ALA A 54 -8.20 -13.89 -13.39
CA ALA A 54 -8.07 -12.84 -12.38
C ALA A 54 -8.69 -11.49 -12.81
N ALA A 55 -8.94 -11.29 -14.10
CA ALA A 55 -9.68 -10.12 -14.60
C ALA A 55 -11.15 -10.07 -14.11
N LYS A 56 -11.68 -11.16 -13.58
CA LYS A 56 -13.04 -11.22 -12.99
C LYS A 56 -13.09 -10.56 -11.60
N ALA A 57 -11.94 -10.32 -10.97
CA ALA A 57 -11.91 -9.65 -9.68
C ALA A 57 -12.43 -8.21 -9.78
N ARG A 58 -13.15 -7.78 -8.76
CA ARG A 58 -13.52 -6.37 -8.61
C ARG A 58 -12.27 -5.57 -8.23
N PHE A 59 -12.02 -4.47 -8.91
CA PHE A 59 -10.91 -3.57 -8.59
C PHE A 59 -11.41 -2.22 -8.10
N ILE A 60 -10.92 -1.79 -6.93
CA ILE A 60 -11.20 -0.48 -6.32
C ILE A 60 -9.86 0.28 -6.21
N GLY A 61 -9.63 1.20 -7.16
CA GLY A 61 -8.44 2.05 -7.17
C GLY A 61 -8.58 3.28 -6.26
N LEU A 62 -7.44 3.95 -6.00
CA LEU A 62 -7.39 5.16 -5.19
C LEU A 62 -7.39 6.44 -6.02
N TYR A 63 -6.88 6.40 -7.25
CA TYR A 63 -6.80 7.60 -8.08
C TYR A 63 -8.17 8.18 -8.37
N GLN A 64 -8.33 9.47 -8.07
CA GLN A 64 -9.50 10.27 -8.42
C GLN A 64 -9.01 11.56 -9.10
N PRO A 65 -9.55 11.91 -10.29
CA PRO A 65 -9.27 13.19 -10.91
C PRO A 65 -9.94 14.30 -10.08
N ALA A 66 -9.16 15.30 -9.68
CA ALA A 66 -9.63 16.40 -8.83
C ALA A 66 -8.77 17.66 -9.06
N ALA A 67 -9.19 18.80 -8.52
CA ALA A 67 -8.44 20.04 -8.61
C ALA A 67 -7.27 20.09 -7.64
N SER A 68 -7.30 19.31 -6.54
CA SER A 68 -6.24 19.21 -5.54
C SER A 68 -6.09 17.79 -5.03
N LEU A 69 -4.94 17.51 -4.38
CA LEU A 69 -4.68 16.21 -3.77
C LEU A 69 -5.63 15.94 -2.59
N GLU A 70 -5.97 16.99 -1.85
CA GLU A 70 -6.91 16.92 -0.72
C GLU A 70 -8.31 16.51 -1.20
N GLU A 71 -8.80 17.14 -2.26
CA GLU A 71 -10.08 16.78 -2.89
C GLU A 71 -10.04 15.34 -3.44
N ALA A 72 -8.93 14.97 -4.10
CA ALA A 72 -8.75 13.60 -4.57
C ALA A 72 -8.79 12.57 -3.44
N ALA A 73 -8.19 12.88 -2.30
CA ALA A 73 -8.21 12.03 -1.12
C ALA A 73 -9.64 11.91 -0.51
N GLU A 74 -10.43 12.98 -0.51
CA GLU A 74 -11.83 12.93 -0.06
C GLU A 74 -12.69 12.07 -0.99
N LEU A 75 -12.53 12.21 -2.29
CA LEU A 75 -13.23 11.39 -3.27
C LEU A 75 -12.82 9.91 -3.15
N ALA A 76 -11.52 9.64 -2.98
CA ALA A 76 -11.02 8.28 -2.77
C ALA A 76 -11.51 7.68 -1.44
N ASP A 77 -11.54 8.47 -0.37
CA ASP A 77 -12.08 8.08 0.93
C ASP A 77 -13.55 7.62 0.80
N HIS A 78 -14.35 8.41 0.10
CA HIS A 78 -15.75 8.07 -0.18
C HIS A 78 -15.86 6.80 -1.04
N HIS A 79 -15.09 6.69 -2.11
CA HIS A 79 -15.09 5.53 -2.99
C HIS A 79 -14.69 4.24 -2.26
N LEU A 80 -13.74 4.33 -1.35
CA LEU A 80 -13.27 3.19 -0.54
C LEU A 80 -14.29 2.69 0.49
N HIS A 81 -15.45 3.35 0.67
CA HIS A 81 -16.56 2.76 1.44
C HIS A 81 -17.14 1.50 0.78
N GLU A 82 -16.88 1.30 -0.50
CA GLU A 82 -17.20 0.07 -1.22
C GLU A 82 -16.23 -1.08 -0.94
N LEU A 83 -15.04 -0.80 -0.37
CA LEU A 83 -14.08 -1.82 0.01
C LEU A 83 -14.53 -2.53 1.28
N PRO A 84 -14.70 -3.87 1.24
CA PRO A 84 -15.00 -4.63 2.45
C PRO A 84 -13.87 -4.51 3.48
N LEU A 85 -14.23 -4.17 4.72
CA LEU A 85 -13.29 -4.10 5.84
C LEU A 85 -13.73 -5.05 6.97
N PRO A 86 -12.78 -5.62 7.74
CA PRO A 86 -11.32 -5.50 7.56
C PRO A 86 -10.82 -6.21 6.30
N ILE A 87 -9.69 -5.74 5.77
CA ILE A 87 -8.99 -6.39 4.65
C ILE A 87 -8.62 -7.82 5.02
N ASP A 88 -8.88 -8.80 4.15
CA ASP A 88 -8.54 -10.20 4.43
C ASP A 88 -7.04 -10.44 4.32
N VAL A 89 -6.39 -9.98 3.26
CA VAL A 89 -4.95 -10.13 3.01
C VAL A 89 -4.35 -8.80 2.60
N LEU A 90 -3.33 -8.35 3.31
CA LEU A 90 -2.55 -7.15 3.02
C LEU A 90 -1.10 -7.54 2.70
N VAL A 91 -0.59 -7.08 1.57
CA VAL A 91 0.82 -7.22 1.20
C VAL A 91 1.47 -5.84 1.21
N LEU A 92 2.48 -5.66 2.05
CA LEU A 92 3.24 -4.43 2.19
C LEU A 92 4.66 -4.60 1.65
N GLY A 93 5.20 -3.53 1.11
CA GLY A 93 6.64 -3.34 0.90
C GLY A 93 7.22 -2.37 1.93
N MET A 94 8.54 -2.14 1.86
CA MET A 94 9.25 -1.21 2.74
C MET A 94 10.26 -0.40 1.94
N GLY A 95 10.29 0.92 2.14
CA GLY A 95 11.34 1.80 1.63
C GLY A 95 12.63 1.71 2.44
N ASP A 96 13.73 2.26 1.92
CA ASP A 96 15.02 2.29 2.63
C ASP A 96 15.04 3.25 3.83
N ASP A 97 14.10 4.18 3.85
CA ASP A 97 13.81 5.09 4.98
C ASP A 97 12.81 4.51 6.00
N GLY A 98 12.37 3.28 5.81
CA GLY A 98 11.39 2.61 6.66
C GLY A 98 9.94 3.01 6.43
N HIS A 99 9.62 3.72 5.33
CA HIS A 99 8.22 3.92 4.95
C HIS A 99 7.57 2.62 4.49
N THR A 100 6.26 2.52 4.66
CA THR A 100 5.41 1.48 4.04
C THR A 100 4.13 2.15 3.55
N ALA A 101 3.49 1.58 2.49
CA ALA A 101 2.48 2.30 1.72
C ALA A 101 3.01 3.70 1.34
N SER A 102 2.25 4.78 1.54
CA SER A 102 2.78 6.14 1.44
C SER A 102 2.88 6.85 2.80
N LEU A 103 3.17 6.10 3.87
CA LEU A 103 3.45 6.62 5.20
C LEU A 103 4.95 6.97 5.29
N PHE A 104 5.32 8.18 4.88
CA PHE A 104 6.71 8.62 4.82
C PHE A 104 7.15 9.32 6.11
N PRO A 105 8.36 9.06 6.62
CA PRO A 105 8.92 9.83 7.72
C PRO A 105 8.87 11.34 7.43
N ASN A 106 8.47 12.13 8.42
CA ASN A 106 8.37 13.59 8.36
C ASN A 106 7.45 14.17 7.25
N SER A 107 6.63 13.34 6.61
CA SER A 107 5.66 13.84 5.64
C SER A 107 4.57 14.66 6.33
N PRO A 108 4.11 15.77 5.74
CA PRO A 108 2.91 16.45 6.19
C PRO A 108 1.73 15.47 6.26
N GLY A 109 0.96 15.49 7.34
CA GLY A 109 -0.18 14.60 7.55
C GLY A 109 0.17 13.20 8.08
N LEU A 110 1.45 12.86 8.31
CA LEU A 110 1.84 11.55 8.83
C LEU A 110 1.17 11.24 10.17
N ASP A 111 1.07 12.20 11.09
CA ASP A 111 0.44 12.00 12.40
C ASP A 111 -1.01 11.54 12.27
N LEU A 112 -1.76 12.17 11.34
CA LEU A 112 -3.14 11.77 11.05
C LEU A 112 -3.21 10.38 10.41
N ALA A 113 -2.30 10.08 9.49
CA ALA A 113 -2.26 8.80 8.80
C ALA A 113 -1.81 7.65 9.73
N MET A 114 -1.06 7.95 10.78
CA MET A 114 -0.58 7.00 11.78
C MET A 114 -1.52 6.85 12.99
N ASP A 115 -2.59 7.64 13.08
CA ASP A 115 -3.57 7.52 14.16
C ASP A 115 -4.27 6.15 14.11
N PRO A 116 -4.13 5.30 15.15
CA PRO A 116 -4.77 3.98 15.17
C PRO A 116 -6.28 4.05 15.34
N GLN A 117 -6.84 5.20 15.70
CA GLN A 117 -8.28 5.45 15.85
C GLN A 117 -8.85 6.26 14.68
N GLY A 118 -8.06 6.53 13.66
CA GLY A 118 -8.49 7.25 12.47
C GLY A 118 -9.68 6.59 11.79
N THR A 119 -10.65 7.37 11.34
CA THR A 119 -11.88 6.90 10.68
C THR A 119 -11.83 7.01 9.16
N ARG A 120 -10.89 7.76 8.62
CA ARG A 120 -10.69 7.92 7.18
C ARG A 120 -10.14 6.63 6.57
N ARG A 121 -10.51 6.37 5.34
CA ARG A 121 -9.99 5.22 4.55
C ARG A 121 -8.92 5.63 3.57
N CYS A 122 -8.85 6.91 3.23
CA CYS A 122 -7.81 7.48 2.37
C CYS A 122 -7.36 8.84 2.88
N LEU A 123 -6.05 9.10 2.77
CA LEU A 123 -5.43 10.36 3.14
C LEU A 123 -4.43 10.82 2.07
N PRO A 124 -4.27 12.14 1.89
CA PRO A 124 -3.24 12.71 1.04
C PRO A 124 -1.88 12.62 1.73
N MET A 125 -0.84 12.29 0.99
CA MET A 125 0.54 12.23 1.50
C MET A 125 1.52 12.83 0.49
N TRP A 126 2.69 13.22 0.97
CA TRP A 126 3.76 13.77 0.14
C TRP A 126 5.02 12.94 0.30
N ALA A 127 5.45 12.32 -0.79
CA ALA A 127 6.69 11.58 -0.85
C ALA A 127 7.91 12.52 -0.98
N PRO A 128 9.09 12.14 -0.46
CA PRO A 128 10.32 12.92 -0.65
C PRO A 128 10.82 12.90 -2.11
N SER A 129 10.36 11.94 -2.92
CA SER A 129 10.73 11.76 -4.33
C SER A 129 9.52 11.84 -5.26
N VAL A 130 9.75 12.18 -6.51
CA VAL A 130 8.70 12.26 -7.55
C VAL A 130 8.16 10.86 -7.91
N PRO A 131 6.87 10.74 -8.21
CA PRO A 131 5.81 11.73 -8.02
C PRO A 131 5.58 12.00 -6.53
N HIS A 132 5.58 13.29 -6.13
CA HIS A 132 5.49 13.64 -4.70
C HIS A 132 4.10 13.38 -4.11
N GLN A 133 3.06 13.64 -4.89
CA GLN A 133 1.68 13.54 -4.43
C GLN A 133 1.20 12.08 -4.39
N ARG A 134 0.67 11.68 -3.25
CA ARG A 134 0.27 10.30 -2.95
C ARG A 134 -1.10 10.23 -2.30
N LEU A 135 -1.76 9.11 -2.51
CA LEU A 135 -2.95 8.68 -1.77
C LEU A 135 -2.58 7.42 -0.99
N THR A 136 -2.97 7.33 0.27
CA THR A 136 -2.63 6.18 1.12
C THR A 136 -3.80 5.72 1.95
N LEU A 137 -3.92 4.41 2.16
CA LEU A 137 -4.71 3.89 3.27
C LEU A 137 -3.97 4.24 4.58
N PRO A 138 -4.68 4.70 5.63
CA PRO A 138 -4.07 5.00 6.91
C PRO A 138 -3.79 3.72 7.72
N ARG A 139 -2.96 3.88 8.77
CA ARG A 139 -2.62 2.80 9.71
C ARG A 139 -3.85 2.08 10.25
N ALA A 140 -4.90 2.80 10.62
CA ALA A 140 -6.12 2.22 11.17
C ALA A 140 -6.75 1.16 10.24
N VAL A 141 -6.72 1.38 8.92
CA VAL A 141 -7.22 0.44 7.92
C VAL A 141 -6.22 -0.69 7.67
N LEU A 142 -4.95 -0.34 7.46
CA LEU A 142 -3.90 -1.31 7.12
C LEU A 142 -3.64 -2.29 8.26
N ALA A 143 -3.51 -1.80 9.51
CA ALA A 143 -3.21 -2.63 10.67
C ALA A 143 -4.38 -3.53 11.11
N ALA A 144 -5.60 -3.26 10.65
CA ALA A 144 -6.76 -4.11 10.91
C ALA A 144 -6.86 -5.33 9.98
N ALA A 145 -6.00 -5.44 8.96
CA ALA A 145 -6.00 -6.57 8.04
C ALA A 145 -5.77 -7.91 8.77
N LYS A 146 -6.54 -8.94 8.39
CA LYS A 146 -6.52 -10.25 9.06
C LYS A 146 -5.20 -11.00 8.85
N VAL A 147 -4.68 -10.96 7.62
CA VAL A 147 -3.37 -11.49 7.25
C VAL A 147 -2.51 -10.35 6.73
N GLN A 148 -1.33 -10.19 7.29
CA GLN A 148 -0.41 -9.13 6.92
C GLN A 148 0.92 -9.73 6.50
N LEU A 149 1.39 -9.38 5.32
CA LEU A 149 2.64 -9.85 4.73
C LEU A 149 3.53 -8.64 4.44
N LEU A 150 4.78 -8.67 4.89
CA LEU A 150 5.82 -7.73 4.49
C LEU A 150 6.78 -8.45 3.54
N ALA A 151 6.81 -8.06 2.27
CA ALA A 151 7.68 -8.64 1.25
C ALA A 151 8.85 -7.69 0.99
N ILE A 152 10.08 -8.16 1.26
CA ILE A 152 11.30 -7.38 1.09
C ILE A 152 12.40 -8.23 0.46
N GLN A 153 13.30 -7.60 -0.30
CA GLN A 153 14.39 -8.28 -0.99
C GLN A 153 15.72 -7.56 -0.81
N GLY A 154 16.78 -8.34 -0.64
CA GLY A 154 18.15 -7.88 -0.57
C GLY A 154 18.62 -7.50 0.83
N GLN A 155 19.95 -7.39 0.98
CA GLN A 155 20.61 -7.11 2.26
C GLN A 155 20.31 -5.69 2.77
N SER A 156 20.14 -4.71 1.87
CA SER A 156 19.78 -3.34 2.24
C SER A 156 18.44 -3.31 2.98
N LYS A 157 17.43 -4.04 2.47
CA LYS A 157 16.11 -4.12 3.12
C LYS A 157 16.16 -4.85 4.46
N LEU A 158 17.01 -5.88 4.57
CA LEU A 158 17.23 -6.56 5.86
C LEU A 158 17.86 -5.61 6.88
N ALA A 159 18.83 -4.79 6.48
CA ALA A 159 19.43 -3.78 7.34
C ALA A 159 18.41 -2.73 7.79
N THR A 160 17.57 -2.25 6.86
CA THR A 160 16.48 -1.31 7.17
C THR A 160 15.46 -1.92 8.13
N LEU A 161 15.09 -3.19 7.94
CA LEU A 161 14.19 -3.90 8.86
C LEU A 161 14.76 -3.97 10.28
N ASN A 162 16.05 -4.33 10.41
CA ASN A 162 16.72 -4.37 11.72
C ASN A 162 16.78 -2.99 12.38
N ALA A 163 17.03 -1.94 11.58
CA ALA A 163 16.97 -0.57 12.09
C ALA A 163 15.55 -0.19 12.56
N ALA A 164 14.52 -0.57 11.81
CA ALA A 164 13.13 -0.32 12.19
C ALA A 164 12.72 -1.04 13.48
N LEU A 165 13.23 -2.25 13.71
CA LEU A 165 12.98 -3.00 14.95
C LEU A 165 13.63 -2.33 16.18
N ALA A 166 14.75 -1.61 15.97
CA ALA A 166 15.47 -0.91 17.05
C ALA A 166 14.88 0.47 17.37
N VAL A 167 14.02 1.03 16.53
CA VAL A 167 13.42 2.36 16.73
C VAL A 167 12.15 2.24 17.56
N GLU A 168 12.03 3.08 18.61
CA GLU A 168 10.79 3.16 19.41
C GLU A 168 9.73 4.04 18.78
N ASP A 169 10.16 5.16 18.17
CA ASP A 169 9.25 6.12 17.53
C ASP A 169 8.86 5.66 16.13
N GLU A 170 7.61 5.20 16.01
CA GLU A 170 7.01 4.73 14.75
C GLU A 170 6.97 5.80 13.64
N ARG A 171 7.10 7.10 13.99
CA ARG A 171 7.13 8.19 12.99
C ARG A 171 8.46 8.29 12.25
N ARG A 172 9.53 7.81 12.87
CA ARG A 172 10.85 7.79 12.25
C ARG A 172 11.01 6.71 11.20
N MET A 173 10.31 5.60 11.39
CA MET A 173 10.26 4.47 10.45
C MET A 173 8.84 3.86 10.51
N PRO A 174 7.89 4.36 9.72
CA PRO A 174 6.47 3.99 9.86
C PRO A 174 6.16 2.50 9.72
N VAL A 175 6.98 1.72 9.01
CA VAL A 175 6.85 0.26 8.97
C VAL A 175 6.88 -0.35 10.38
N ARG A 176 7.55 0.29 11.35
CA ARG A 176 7.64 -0.15 12.74
C ARG A 176 6.28 -0.40 13.38
N ALA A 177 5.28 0.39 13.02
CA ALA A 177 3.91 0.24 13.53
C ALA A 177 3.27 -1.11 13.18
N PHE A 178 3.77 -1.76 12.14
CA PHE A 178 3.27 -3.04 11.63
C PHE A 178 4.16 -4.23 12.03
N LEU A 179 5.38 -4.02 12.54
CA LEU A 179 6.32 -5.09 12.91
C LEU A 179 5.93 -5.80 14.20
N ARG A 180 4.72 -6.38 14.21
CA ARG A 180 4.11 -7.14 15.29
C ARG A 180 3.09 -8.13 14.72
N PRO A 181 2.71 -9.19 15.45
CA PRO A 181 1.64 -10.07 14.99
C PRO A 181 0.36 -9.28 14.65
N PRO A 182 -0.36 -9.68 13.56
CA PRO A 182 -0.20 -10.88 12.76
C PRO A 182 0.75 -10.76 11.55
N LEU A 183 1.63 -9.75 11.45
CA LEU A 183 2.52 -9.57 10.32
C LEU A 183 3.51 -10.75 10.18
N THR A 184 3.61 -11.29 8.98
CA THR A 184 4.65 -12.24 8.58
C THR A 184 5.62 -11.56 7.61
N ILE A 185 6.92 -11.70 7.86
CA ILE A 185 7.97 -11.10 7.04
C ILE A 185 8.51 -12.14 6.06
N HIS A 186 8.46 -11.83 4.79
CA HIS A 186 9.07 -12.60 3.70
C HIS A 186 10.28 -11.85 3.16
N TRP A 187 11.46 -12.34 3.48
CA TRP A 187 12.72 -11.77 2.99
C TRP A 187 13.40 -12.74 2.02
N TYR A 188 13.92 -12.20 0.95
CA TYR A 188 14.74 -12.91 -0.06
C TYR A 188 16.10 -12.24 -0.17
N PRO A 189 17.19 -13.01 -0.25
CA PRO A 189 18.54 -12.49 -0.41
C PRO A 189 18.76 -11.75 -1.73
#